data_31f68317e1eac19293e5433a2e65c848
#
_entry.id   31f68317e1eac19293e5433a2e65c848
#
_cell.length_a   1.000
_cell.length_b   1.000
_cell.length_c   1.000
_cell.angle_alpha   90.00
_cell.angle_beta   90.00
_cell.angle_gamma   90.00
#
_symmetry.space_group_name_H-M   'P 1'
#
loop_
_entity.id
_entity.type
_entity.pdbx_description
1 polymer ?
#
loop_
_entity_poly.entity_id
_entity_poly.type
_entity_poly.pdbx_seq_one_letter_code
_entity_poly.pdbx_strand_id
1 'polypeptide(L)'
;MKILVIGGSGLIGSKVVTNLRQLGYEVLVGSPSTGINTMTGEGLANAVKGAQVVIDLSNSPSFEDQAVLDFFETSGRNLLAAEEAAGVKHHIALSVVGTERMLESGYFRAKMAQENLIKAAKVPYTIVRSTQFFEFLGGIAQYGTVGNEIRLSPAHVQPISSDDIAAIVSDTALAQPINGTFDAAGPEKVGLAELMKRYLTALKDTRVVVSDSKAAYYGAQLNDQSLTPIGEARLGTATFAAWLNKSQSAK
;
A
#
# COMPACT_ATOMS: atom_id res chain seq x y z
N MET A 1 8.00 -18.16 -15.56
CA MET A 1 7.64 -16.72 -15.61
C MET A 1 8.57 -15.98 -14.67
N LYS A 2 9.27 -14.96 -15.17
CA LYS A 2 10.12 -14.09 -14.35
C LYS A 2 9.30 -12.87 -13.89
N ILE A 3 9.35 -12.58 -12.60
CA ILE A 3 8.60 -11.47 -11.95
C ILE A 3 9.62 -10.55 -11.27
N LEU A 4 9.52 -9.24 -11.52
CA LEU A 4 10.28 -8.22 -10.80
C LEU A 4 9.37 -7.59 -9.74
N VAL A 5 9.84 -7.52 -8.50
CA VAL A 5 9.12 -6.85 -7.40
C VAL A 5 9.93 -5.64 -6.93
N ILE A 6 9.52 -4.45 -7.34
CA ILE A 6 10.06 -3.18 -6.83
C ILE A 6 9.51 -2.95 -5.43
N GLY A 7 10.37 -2.53 -4.49
CA GLY A 7 10.02 -2.50 -3.07
C GLY A 7 9.94 -3.88 -2.42
N GLY A 8 10.51 -4.91 -3.08
CA GLY A 8 10.43 -6.31 -2.65
C GLY A 8 11.09 -6.64 -1.30
N SER A 9 11.87 -5.72 -0.72
CA SER A 9 12.42 -5.83 0.64
C SER A 9 11.53 -5.21 1.73
N GLY A 10 10.46 -4.51 1.35
CA GLY A 10 9.53 -3.86 2.28
C GLY A 10 8.53 -4.82 2.94
N LEU A 11 7.65 -4.27 3.79
CA LEU A 11 6.64 -5.04 4.55
C LEU A 11 5.78 -5.95 3.64
N ILE A 12 5.19 -5.38 2.60
CA ILE A 12 4.34 -6.15 1.67
C ILE A 12 5.21 -6.91 0.66
N GLY A 13 6.26 -6.25 0.15
CA GLY A 13 7.11 -6.81 -0.89
C GLY A 13 7.79 -8.12 -0.50
N SER A 14 8.33 -8.22 0.71
CA SER A 14 8.97 -9.45 1.19
C SER A 14 8.01 -10.64 1.26
N LYS A 15 6.74 -10.38 1.61
CA LYS A 15 5.68 -11.41 1.66
C LYS A 15 5.25 -11.82 0.25
N VAL A 16 5.08 -10.87 -0.68
CA VAL A 16 4.79 -11.14 -2.09
C VAL A 16 5.92 -11.97 -2.72
N VAL A 17 7.17 -11.60 -2.48
CA VAL A 17 8.35 -12.37 -2.94
C VAL A 17 8.32 -13.80 -2.40
N THR A 18 8.03 -13.96 -1.11
CA THR A 18 7.93 -15.28 -0.47
C THR A 18 6.80 -16.10 -1.09
N ASN A 19 5.60 -15.55 -1.22
CA ASN A 19 4.44 -16.23 -1.79
C ASN A 19 4.73 -16.72 -3.22
N LEU A 20 5.25 -15.85 -4.08
CA LEU A 20 5.53 -16.18 -5.47
C LEU A 20 6.66 -17.20 -5.63
N ARG A 21 7.71 -17.13 -4.79
CA ARG A 21 8.78 -18.11 -4.78
C ARG A 21 8.32 -19.49 -4.31
N GLN A 22 7.43 -19.55 -3.31
CA GLN A 22 6.81 -20.80 -2.85
C GLN A 22 5.97 -21.48 -3.95
N LEU A 23 5.40 -20.68 -4.86
CA LEU A 23 4.69 -21.17 -6.04
C LEU A 23 5.63 -21.53 -7.23
N GLY A 24 6.95 -21.46 -7.04
CA GLY A 24 7.95 -21.87 -8.03
C GLY A 24 8.28 -20.81 -9.08
N TYR A 25 7.90 -19.56 -8.91
CA TYR A 25 8.24 -18.49 -9.85
C TYR A 25 9.64 -17.92 -9.60
N GLU A 26 10.31 -17.50 -10.68
CA GLU A 26 11.55 -16.74 -10.62
C GLU A 26 11.23 -15.29 -10.21
N VAL A 27 11.64 -14.89 -9.00
CA VAL A 27 11.35 -13.56 -8.46
C VAL A 27 12.63 -12.79 -8.21
N LEU A 28 12.80 -11.68 -8.92
CA LEU A 28 13.86 -10.69 -8.70
C LEU A 28 13.34 -9.61 -7.74
N VAL A 29 14.13 -9.32 -6.71
CA VAL A 29 13.84 -8.24 -5.76
C VAL A 29 14.51 -6.96 -6.22
N GLY A 30 13.72 -5.90 -6.46
CA GLY A 30 14.19 -4.58 -6.83
C GLY A 30 14.11 -3.61 -5.65
N SER A 31 15.27 -3.13 -5.20
CA SER A 31 15.40 -2.06 -4.22
C SER A 31 16.77 -1.38 -4.35
N PRO A 32 16.99 -0.16 -3.81
CA PRO A 32 18.31 0.46 -3.84
C PRO A 32 19.40 -0.42 -3.23
N SER A 33 19.09 -1.20 -2.19
CA SER A 33 20.04 -2.14 -1.57
C SER A 33 20.41 -3.32 -2.45
N THR A 34 19.64 -3.61 -3.50
CA THR A 34 19.96 -4.65 -4.50
C THR A 34 20.51 -4.06 -5.80
N GLY A 35 20.87 -2.78 -5.83
CA GLY A 35 21.39 -2.08 -7.02
C GLY A 35 20.32 -1.71 -8.05
N ILE A 36 19.03 -1.69 -7.66
CA ILE A 36 17.92 -1.31 -8.53
C ILE A 36 17.22 -0.08 -7.95
N ASN A 37 17.43 1.06 -8.58
CA ASN A 37 16.92 2.34 -8.09
C ASN A 37 15.99 2.99 -9.12
N THR A 38 14.69 3.02 -8.82
CA THR A 38 13.69 3.61 -9.71
C THR A 38 13.79 5.13 -9.83
N MET A 39 14.36 5.82 -8.83
CA MET A 39 14.55 7.28 -8.88
C MET A 39 15.65 7.68 -9.86
N THR A 40 16.76 6.94 -9.90
CA THR A 40 17.91 7.26 -10.77
C THR A 40 17.90 6.48 -12.08
N GLY A 41 17.08 5.42 -12.18
CA GLY A 41 17.10 4.47 -13.31
C GLY A 41 18.20 3.43 -13.22
N GLU A 42 19.07 3.49 -12.19
CA GLU A 42 20.17 2.54 -12.01
C GLU A 42 19.65 1.11 -11.88
N GLY A 43 20.23 0.19 -12.64
CA GLY A 43 19.90 -1.24 -12.64
C GLY A 43 18.55 -1.60 -13.28
N LEU A 44 17.65 -0.63 -13.59
CA LEU A 44 16.30 -0.91 -14.08
C LEU A 44 16.29 -1.69 -15.41
N ALA A 45 17.04 -1.25 -16.41
CA ALA A 45 17.07 -1.91 -17.74
C ALA A 45 17.46 -3.39 -17.66
N ASN A 46 18.39 -3.73 -16.78
CA ASN A 46 18.79 -5.13 -16.55
C ASN A 46 17.75 -5.90 -15.74
N ALA A 47 17.10 -5.25 -14.76
CA ALA A 47 16.11 -5.87 -13.91
C ALA A 47 14.84 -6.27 -14.67
N VAL A 48 14.34 -5.38 -15.53
CA VAL A 48 13.13 -5.63 -16.34
C VAL A 48 13.38 -6.59 -17.51
N LYS A 49 14.63 -6.82 -17.89
CA LYS A 49 14.96 -7.70 -19.02
C LYS A 49 14.45 -9.11 -18.78
N GLY A 50 13.52 -9.56 -19.65
CA GLY A 50 12.89 -10.87 -19.58
C GLY A 50 11.83 -11.00 -18.47
N ALA A 51 11.55 -9.95 -17.71
CA ALA A 51 10.42 -9.92 -16.79
C ALA A 51 9.10 -9.85 -17.56
N GLN A 52 8.18 -10.73 -17.22
CA GLN A 52 6.84 -10.75 -17.79
C GLN A 52 5.87 -9.93 -16.95
N VAL A 53 6.09 -9.87 -15.65
CA VAL A 53 5.30 -9.14 -14.67
C VAL A 53 6.22 -8.25 -13.84
N VAL A 54 5.82 -7.01 -13.62
CA VAL A 54 6.46 -6.09 -12.67
C VAL A 54 5.43 -5.68 -11.63
N ILE A 55 5.82 -5.80 -10.35
CA ILE A 55 4.99 -5.42 -9.22
C ILE A 55 5.66 -4.23 -8.53
N ASP A 56 5.01 -3.06 -8.55
CA ASP A 56 5.49 -1.85 -7.89
C ASP A 56 4.84 -1.69 -6.51
N LEU A 57 5.61 -2.00 -5.49
CA LEU A 57 5.30 -1.84 -4.06
C LEU A 57 6.20 -0.79 -3.42
N SER A 58 6.80 0.07 -4.23
CA SER A 58 7.66 1.14 -3.73
C SER A 58 6.85 2.17 -2.94
N ASN A 59 7.51 2.80 -1.97
CA ASN A 59 6.95 3.91 -1.21
C ASN A 59 8.03 4.96 -0.99
N SER A 60 7.60 6.23 -0.90
CA SER A 60 8.51 7.34 -0.64
C SER A 60 9.14 7.23 0.77
N PRO A 61 10.42 7.51 0.91
CA PRO A 61 11.05 7.64 2.22
C PRO A 61 10.64 8.91 2.98
N SER A 62 10.04 9.87 2.29
CA SER A 62 9.54 11.13 2.86
C SER A 62 8.05 11.27 2.62
N PHE A 63 7.34 11.90 3.56
CA PHE A 63 5.92 12.26 3.44
C PHE A 63 5.71 13.76 3.26
N GLU A 64 6.78 14.54 3.05
CA GLU A 64 6.68 15.94 2.64
C GLU A 64 6.05 16.04 1.25
N ASP A 65 5.09 16.92 1.09
CA ASP A 65 4.20 16.99 -0.08
C ASP A 65 4.95 16.98 -1.43
N GLN A 66 5.99 17.82 -1.56
CA GLN A 66 6.75 17.87 -2.82
C GLN A 66 7.64 16.64 -2.99
N ALA A 67 8.29 16.19 -1.92
CA ALA A 67 9.20 15.05 -1.98
C ALA A 67 8.47 13.74 -2.32
N VAL A 68 7.26 13.53 -1.77
CA VAL A 68 6.47 12.34 -2.08
C VAL A 68 5.92 12.39 -3.51
N LEU A 69 5.54 13.56 -4.01
CA LEU A 69 5.11 13.74 -5.40
C LEU A 69 6.26 13.46 -6.37
N ASP A 70 7.42 14.08 -6.14
CA ASP A 70 8.62 13.89 -6.98
C ASP A 70 9.03 12.41 -7.01
N PHE A 71 8.92 11.72 -5.87
CA PHE A 71 9.21 10.30 -5.79
C PHE A 71 8.31 9.49 -6.73
N PHE A 72 7.00 9.58 -6.59
CA PHE A 72 6.09 8.75 -7.37
C PHE A 72 6.06 9.13 -8.86
N GLU A 73 6.23 10.42 -9.20
CA GLU A 73 6.33 10.83 -10.60
C GLU A 73 7.63 10.33 -11.25
N THR A 74 8.77 10.54 -10.59
CA THR A 74 10.07 10.19 -11.18
C THR A 74 10.24 8.67 -11.25
N SER A 75 9.99 7.96 -10.14
CA SER A 75 10.09 6.50 -10.11
C SER A 75 9.12 5.83 -11.08
N GLY A 76 7.88 6.33 -11.14
CA GLY A 76 6.86 5.82 -12.05
C GLY A 76 7.24 5.99 -13.51
N ARG A 77 7.70 7.19 -13.93
CA ARG A 77 8.15 7.44 -15.31
C ARG A 77 9.33 6.53 -15.70
N ASN A 78 10.34 6.43 -14.84
CA ASN A 78 11.51 5.61 -15.10
C ASN A 78 11.15 4.12 -15.22
N LEU A 79 10.32 3.62 -14.30
CA LEU A 79 9.91 2.23 -14.28
C LEU A 79 9.07 1.87 -15.50
N LEU A 80 8.01 2.65 -15.80
CA LEU A 80 7.11 2.40 -16.93
C LEU A 80 7.84 2.50 -18.28
N ALA A 81 8.79 3.44 -18.43
CA ALA A 81 9.61 3.53 -19.64
C ALA A 81 10.51 2.30 -19.83
N ALA A 82 11.12 1.80 -18.75
CA ALA A 82 11.92 0.59 -18.79
C ALA A 82 11.07 -0.65 -19.12
N GLU A 83 9.88 -0.75 -18.55
CA GLU A 83 8.91 -1.83 -18.81
C GLU A 83 8.42 -1.84 -20.26
N GLU A 84 8.07 -0.67 -20.81
CA GLU A 84 7.65 -0.54 -22.21
C GLU A 84 8.77 -1.00 -23.14
N ALA A 85 10.01 -0.55 -22.92
CA ALA A 85 11.16 -0.93 -23.71
C ALA A 85 11.47 -2.43 -23.64
N ALA A 86 11.23 -3.07 -22.50
CA ALA A 86 11.44 -4.51 -22.29
C ALA A 86 10.27 -5.38 -22.73
N GLY A 87 9.12 -4.79 -23.06
CA GLY A 87 7.91 -5.49 -23.46
C GLY A 87 7.23 -6.26 -22.32
N VAL A 88 7.28 -5.72 -21.09
CA VAL A 88 6.57 -6.26 -19.93
C VAL A 88 5.08 -6.43 -20.24
N LYS A 89 4.48 -7.50 -19.75
CA LYS A 89 3.11 -7.89 -20.09
C LYS A 89 2.09 -7.48 -19.03
N HIS A 90 2.52 -7.22 -17.81
CA HIS A 90 1.65 -6.82 -16.72
C HIS A 90 2.40 -5.97 -15.71
N HIS A 91 2.00 -4.71 -15.57
CA HIS A 91 2.40 -3.83 -14.47
C HIS A 91 1.35 -3.90 -13.36
N ILE A 92 1.77 -4.12 -12.12
CA ILE A 92 0.88 -4.12 -10.96
C ILE A 92 1.38 -3.07 -9.98
N ALA A 93 0.51 -2.16 -9.58
CA ALA A 93 0.84 -1.18 -8.56
C ALA A 93 -0.07 -1.32 -7.34
N LEU A 94 0.54 -1.21 -6.16
CA LEU A 94 -0.21 -1.06 -4.91
C LEU A 94 -0.48 0.42 -4.64
N SER A 95 -1.75 0.80 -4.64
CA SER A 95 -2.24 2.13 -4.34
C SER A 95 -3.11 2.12 -3.07
N VAL A 96 -3.84 3.19 -2.82
CA VAL A 96 -4.62 3.38 -1.58
C VAL A 96 -6.08 3.63 -1.91
N VAL A 97 -6.98 2.97 -1.18
CA VAL A 97 -8.42 3.26 -1.22
C VAL A 97 -8.66 4.72 -0.81
N GLY A 98 -9.44 5.43 -1.58
CA GLY A 98 -9.71 6.85 -1.35
C GLY A 98 -8.73 7.81 -2.02
N THR A 99 -7.82 7.32 -2.87
CA THR A 99 -6.83 8.16 -3.57
C THR A 99 -7.46 9.38 -4.24
N GLU A 100 -8.61 9.22 -4.89
CA GLU A 100 -9.33 10.32 -5.56
C GLU A 100 -10.16 11.21 -4.62
N ARG A 101 -10.36 10.79 -3.37
CA ARG A 101 -11.24 11.47 -2.39
C ARG A 101 -10.47 12.25 -1.33
N MET A 102 -9.16 12.05 -1.25
CA MET A 102 -8.29 12.56 -0.18
C MET A 102 -7.22 13.52 -0.72
N LEU A 103 -7.53 14.28 -1.77
CA LEU A 103 -6.57 15.15 -2.46
C LEU A 103 -6.07 16.35 -1.64
N GLU A 104 -6.62 16.59 -0.46
CA GLU A 104 -6.06 17.53 0.52
C GLU A 104 -4.70 17.04 1.07
N SER A 105 -4.49 15.72 1.15
CA SER A 105 -3.23 15.11 1.55
C SER A 105 -2.24 15.02 0.38
N GLY A 106 -0.99 15.47 0.60
CA GLY A 106 0.08 15.37 -0.39
C GLY A 106 0.38 13.94 -0.82
N TYR A 107 0.32 13.01 0.14
CA TYR A 107 0.51 11.59 -0.16
C TYR A 107 -0.54 11.04 -1.14
N PHE A 108 -1.82 11.37 -0.94
CA PHE A 108 -2.89 10.90 -1.83
C PHE A 108 -2.80 11.57 -3.21
N ARG A 109 -2.39 12.86 -3.28
CA ARG A 109 -2.09 13.52 -4.57
C ARG A 109 -0.97 12.80 -5.32
N ALA A 110 0.09 12.42 -4.61
CA ALA A 110 1.22 11.71 -5.20
C ALA A 110 0.84 10.30 -5.68
N LYS A 111 0.00 9.58 -4.92
CA LYS A 111 -0.56 8.28 -5.36
C LYS A 111 -1.48 8.44 -6.58
N MET A 112 -2.28 9.51 -6.65
CA MET A 112 -3.09 9.82 -7.83
C MET A 112 -2.21 10.11 -9.05
N ALA A 113 -1.10 10.84 -8.88
CA ALA A 113 -0.15 11.07 -9.96
C ALA A 113 0.45 9.76 -10.47
N GLN A 114 0.86 8.85 -9.58
CA GLN A 114 1.33 7.51 -9.95
C GLN A 114 0.27 6.74 -10.75
N GLU A 115 -0.98 6.68 -10.27
CA GLU A 115 -2.06 6.00 -10.98
C GLU A 115 -2.31 6.58 -12.38
N ASN A 116 -2.25 7.91 -12.52
CA ASN A 116 -2.43 8.57 -13.80
C ASN A 116 -1.31 8.25 -14.79
N LEU A 117 -0.06 8.17 -14.32
CA LEU A 117 1.07 7.71 -15.14
C LEU A 117 0.87 6.28 -15.64
N ILE A 118 0.45 5.38 -14.76
CA ILE A 118 0.17 3.97 -15.11
C ILE A 118 -0.93 3.88 -16.15
N LYS A 119 -2.04 4.60 -15.95
CA LYS A 119 -3.20 4.62 -16.87
C LYS A 119 -2.85 5.19 -18.24
N ALA A 120 -1.89 6.11 -18.32
CA ALA A 120 -1.41 6.72 -19.56
C ALA A 120 -0.34 5.89 -20.29
N ALA A 121 0.27 4.91 -19.60
CA ALA A 121 1.32 4.05 -20.17
C ALA A 121 0.71 3.01 -21.13
N LYS A 122 1.58 2.45 -22.00
CA LYS A 122 1.18 1.39 -22.95
C LYS A 122 1.29 -0.03 -22.36
N VAL A 123 1.91 -0.16 -21.19
CA VAL A 123 2.04 -1.45 -20.52
C VAL A 123 0.69 -1.87 -19.94
N PRO A 124 0.20 -3.09 -20.21
CA PRO A 124 -1.03 -3.58 -19.59
C PRO A 124 -0.89 -3.58 -18.05
N TYR A 125 -1.93 -3.17 -17.34
CA TYR A 125 -1.78 -2.92 -15.90
C TYR A 125 -2.96 -3.40 -15.05
N THR A 126 -2.70 -3.52 -13.75
CA THR A 126 -3.70 -3.64 -12.69
C THR A 126 -3.29 -2.79 -11.50
N ILE A 127 -4.15 -1.88 -11.07
CA ILE A 127 -3.94 -1.09 -9.84
C ILE A 127 -4.75 -1.72 -8.72
N VAL A 128 -4.08 -2.13 -7.66
CA VAL A 128 -4.69 -2.64 -6.43
C VAL A 128 -4.71 -1.50 -5.42
N ARG A 129 -5.87 -0.95 -5.12
CA ARG A 129 -6.04 0.02 -4.03
C ARG A 129 -6.32 -0.72 -2.74
N SER A 130 -5.42 -0.62 -1.79
CA SER A 130 -5.59 -1.23 -0.47
C SER A 130 -6.12 -0.22 0.55
N THR A 131 -6.92 -0.70 1.48
CA THR A 131 -7.19 0.03 2.72
C THR A 131 -5.93 0.02 3.62
N GLN A 132 -5.99 0.72 4.76
CA GLN A 132 -4.89 0.83 5.70
C GLN A 132 -4.50 -0.56 6.25
N PHE A 133 -3.22 -0.74 6.55
CA PHE A 133 -2.74 -1.99 7.14
C PHE A 133 -2.80 -1.95 8.67
N PHE A 134 -3.13 -3.07 9.30
CA PHE A 134 -3.07 -3.19 10.75
C PHE A 134 -1.68 -2.86 11.30
N GLU A 135 -0.63 -3.16 10.55
CA GLU A 135 0.76 -2.90 10.91
C GLU A 135 1.09 -1.41 11.04
N PHE A 136 0.26 -0.52 10.48
CA PHE A 136 0.45 0.93 10.56
C PHE A 136 -0.34 1.61 11.68
N LEU A 137 -1.12 0.85 12.48
CA LEU A 137 -1.89 1.41 13.59
C LEU A 137 -1.02 2.16 14.60
N GLY A 138 0.20 1.68 14.86
CA GLY A 138 1.15 2.38 15.72
C GLY A 138 1.56 3.74 15.18
N GLY A 139 1.79 3.85 13.87
CA GLY A 139 2.10 5.12 13.20
C GLY A 139 0.91 6.09 13.20
N ILE A 140 -0.31 5.57 13.00
CA ILE A 140 -1.55 6.37 13.08
C ILE A 140 -1.75 6.90 14.52
N ALA A 141 -1.51 6.07 15.53
CA ALA A 141 -1.55 6.48 16.92
C ALA A 141 -0.55 7.61 17.20
N GLN A 142 0.69 7.45 16.74
CA GLN A 142 1.73 8.45 16.91
C GLN A 142 1.38 9.77 16.23
N TYR A 143 0.83 9.74 15.02
CA TYR A 143 0.40 10.94 14.30
C TYR A 143 -0.70 11.72 15.06
N GLY A 144 -1.69 11.00 15.63
CA GLY A 144 -2.79 11.61 16.39
C GLY A 144 -2.45 12.01 17.83
N THR A 145 -1.20 11.76 18.31
CA THR A 145 -0.82 11.97 19.70
C THR A 145 -0.58 13.45 20.02
N VAL A 146 -1.30 13.96 21.03
CA VAL A 146 -1.10 15.29 21.63
C VAL A 146 -1.05 15.11 23.15
N GLY A 147 0.13 15.22 23.74
CA GLY A 147 0.34 14.90 25.15
C GLY A 147 0.03 13.43 25.48
N ASN A 148 -0.92 13.17 26.36
CA ASN A 148 -1.38 11.82 26.72
C ASN A 148 -2.68 11.41 25.98
N GLU A 149 -3.11 12.20 25.01
CA GLU A 149 -4.28 11.91 24.21
C GLU A 149 -3.91 11.52 22.78
N ILE A 150 -4.70 10.62 22.19
CA ILE A 150 -4.66 10.31 20.76
C ILE A 150 -5.97 10.76 20.15
N ARG A 151 -5.93 11.86 19.39
CA ARG A 151 -7.11 12.47 18.76
C ARG A 151 -7.29 11.90 17.37
N LEU A 152 -8.41 11.19 17.14
CA LEU A 152 -8.71 10.55 15.88
C LEU A 152 -10.17 10.76 15.47
N SER A 153 -10.39 10.85 14.18
CA SER A 153 -11.74 10.90 13.61
C SER A 153 -12.56 9.65 13.98
N PRO A 154 -13.87 9.78 14.25
CA PRO A 154 -14.77 8.63 14.37
C PRO A 154 -15.06 7.93 13.04
N ALA A 155 -14.68 8.53 11.91
CA ALA A 155 -14.94 8.00 10.57
C ALA A 155 -14.51 6.54 10.41
N HIS A 156 -15.21 5.81 9.57
CA HIS A 156 -14.95 4.40 9.35
C HIS A 156 -13.66 4.15 8.56
N VAL A 157 -13.00 3.07 8.93
CA VAL A 157 -11.89 2.43 8.23
C VAL A 157 -12.20 0.94 8.06
N GLN A 158 -11.51 0.28 7.15
CA GLN A 158 -11.67 -1.16 6.92
C GLN A 158 -10.30 -1.83 6.73
N PRO A 159 -9.42 -1.80 7.74
CA PRO A 159 -8.03 -2.18 7.60
C PRO A 159 -7.85 -3.66 7.25
N ILE A 160 -6.79 -3.93 6.50
CA ILE A 160 -6.40 -5.25 6.03
C ILE A 160 -5.05 -5.66 6.63
N SER A 161 -4.78 -6.97 6.77
CA SER A 161 -3.47 -7.45 7.15
C SER A 161 -2.47 -7.39 6.00
N SER A 162 -1.19 -7.20 6.32
CA SER A 162 -0.12 -7.27 5.31
C SER A 162 -0.01 -8.65 4.65
N ASP A 163 -0.42 -9.71 5.34
CA ASP A 163 -0.45 -11.07 4.77
C ASP A 163 -1.54 -11.20 3.70
N ASP A 164 -2.75 -10.70 3.99
CA ASP A 164 -3.87 -10.77 3.04
C ASP A 164 -3.62 -9.93 1.79
N ILE A 165 -3.12 -8.69 1.94
CA ILE A 165 -2.82 -7.87 0.77
C ILE A 165 -1.68 -8.46 -0.06
N ALA A 166 -0.68 -9.08 0.57
CA ALA A 166 0.37 -9.77 -0.15
C ALA A 166 -0.16 -10.98 -0.94
N ALA A 167 -1.12 -11.72 -0.40
CA ALA A 167 -1.80 -12.78 -1.12
C ALA A 167 -2.58 -12.23 -2.32
N ILE A 168 -3.39 -11.18 -2.12
CA ILE A 168 -4.17 -10.55 -3.20
C ILE A 168 -3.26 -10.03 -4.32
N VAL A 169 -2.13 -9.38 -3.99
CA VAL A 169 -1.16 -8.91 -4.98
C VAL A 169 -0.50 -10.09 -5.71
N SER A 170 -0.16 -11.16 -4.99
CA SER A 170 0.42 -12.37 -5.60
C SER A 170 -0.54 -13.02 -6.59
N ASP A 171 -1.80 -13.18 -6.22
CA ASP A 171 -2.85 -13.71 -7.11
C ASP A 171 -3.06 -12.81 -8.33
N THR A 172 -3.01 -11.48 -8.13
CA THR A 172 -3.10 -10.51 -9.23
C THR A 172 -1.95 -10.66 -10.22
N ALA A 173 -0.74 -10.99 -9.73
CA ALA A 173 0.45 -11.21 -10.59
C ALA A 173 0.32 -12.46 -11.47
N LEU A 174 -0.51 -13.40 -11.08
CA LEU A 174 -0.75 -14.64 -11.82
C LEU A 174 -1.99 -14.56 -12.74
N ALA A 175 -2.77 -13.50 -12.60
CA ALA A 175 -3.95 -13.25 -13.43
C ALA A 175 -3.61 -12.41 -14.67
N GLN A 176 -4.57 -12.29 -15.59
CA GLN A 176 -4.46 -11.37 -16.72
C GLN A 176 -4.61 -9.91 -16.25
N PRO A 177 -3.93 -8.96 -16.89
CA PRO A 177 -4.15 -7.54 -16.64
C PRO A 177 -5.60 -7.14 -16.90
N ILE A 178 -6.19 -6.37 -15.98
CA ILE A 178 -7.56 -5.88 -16.16
C ILE A 178 -7.62 -4.49 -16.80
N ASN A 179 -6.47 -3.83 -16.99
CA ASN A 179 -6.35 -2.43 -17.43
C ASN A 179 -7.29 -1.50 -16.64
N GLY A 180 -7.29 -1.70 -15.34
CA GLY A 180 -8.22 -1.06 -14.42
C GLY A 180 -7.73 -1.08 -12.99
N THR A 181 -8.63 -0.69 -12.09
CA THR A 181 -8.38 -0.58 -10.65
C THR A 181 -9.44 -1.38 -9.90
N PHE A 182 -9.04 -2.05 -8.83
CA PHE A 182 -9.98 -2.62 -7.87
C PHE A 182 -9.53 -2.33 -6.43
N ASP A 183 -10.49 -2.31 -5.50
CA ASP A 183 -10.24 -2.10 -4.09
C ASP A 183 -10.01 -3.44 -3.37
N ALA A 184 -9.08 -3.43 -2.39
CA ALA A 184 -8.83 -4.53 -1.47
C ALA A 184 -8.95 -4.02 -0.02
N ALA A 185 -9.69 -4.74 0.82
CA ALA A 185 -9.97 -4.33 2.18
C ALA A 185 -10.00 -5.51 3.15
N GLY A 186 -9.88 -5.23 4.44
CA GLY A 186 -10.11 -6.24 5.46
C GLY A 186 -11.60 -6.61 5.59
N PRO A 187 -11.91 -7.66 6.36
CA PRO A 187 -13.28 -8.14 6.50
C PRO A 187 -14.15 -7.26 7.41
N GLU A 188 -13.53 -6.39 8.22
CA GLU A 188 -14.23 -5.64 9.27
C GLU A 188 -14.16 -4.14 9.01
N LYS A 189 -15.32 -3.48 8.88
CA LYS A 189 -15.48 -2.03 8.85
C LYS A 189 -15.76 -1.53 10.27
N VAL A 190 -14.97 -0.57 10.76
CA VAL A 190 -15.00 -0.08 12.14
C VAL A 190 -14.61 1.40 12.22
N GLY A 191 -15.09 2.14 13.21
CA GLY A 191 -14.63 3.50 13.45
C GLY A 191 -13.15 3.54 13.82
N LEU A 192 -12.38 4.50 13.25
CA LEU A 192 -10.93 4.58 13.47
C LEU A 192 -10.59 4.78 14.95
N ALA A 193 -11.29 5.68 15.65
CA ALA A 193 -11.09 5.89 17.09
C ALA A 193 -11.43 4.63 17.92
N GLU A 194 -12.45 3.87 17.52
CA GLU A 194 -12.82 2.62 18.20
C GLU A 194 -11.76 1.53 17.98
N LEU A 195 -11.30 1.35 16.75
CA LEU A 195 -10.21 0.42 16.44
C LEU A 195 -8.95 0.75 17.24
N MET A 196 -8.61 2.05 17.35
CA MET A 196 -7.45 2.50 18.10
C MET A 196 -7.57 2.18 19.59
N LYS A 197 -8.76 2.35 20.20
CA LYS A 197 -9.00 1.94 21.60
C LYS A 197 -8.70 0.46 21.81
N ARG A 198 -9.20 -0.40 20.92
CA ARG A 198 -8.94 -1.86 20.98
C ARG A 198 -7.45 -2.16 20.85
N TYR A 199 -6.76 -1.48 19.94
CA TYR A 199 -5.32 -1.64 19.71
C TYR A 199 -4.50 -1.25 20.95
N LEU A 200 -4.74 -0.07 21.54
CA LEU A 200 -4.04 0.40 22.73
C LEU A 200 -4.31 -0.47 23.95
N THR A 201 -5.56 -0.90 24.16
CA THR A 201 -5.94 -1.81 25.24
C THR A 201 -5.11 -3.10 25.18
N ALA A 202 -4.98 -3.68 24.00
CA ALA A 202 -4.21 -4.89 23.80
C ALA A 202 -2.70 -4.72 24.01
N LEU A 203 -2.17 -3.50 23.75
CA LEU A 203 -0.77 -3.15 24.01
C LEU A 203 -0.53 -2.70 25.45
N LYS A 204 -1.56 -2.56 26.29
CA LYS A 204 -1.50 -1.96 27.63
C LYS A 204 -0.96 -0.52 27.60
N ASP A 205 -1.22 0.20 26.50
CA ASP A 205 -0.87 1.62 26.36
C ASP A 205 -1.86 2.46 27.16
N THR A 206 -1.36 3.37 27.96
CA THR A 206 -2.15 4.17 28.90
C THR A 206 -2.69 5.48 28.29
N ARG A 207 -2.34 5.80 27.04
CA ARG A 207 -2.86 6.97 26.35
C ARG A 207 -4.38 6.86 26.11
N VAL A 208 -5.05 8.01 26.17
CA VAL A 208 -6.50 8.07 26.00
C VAL A 208 -6.87 8.40 24.57
N VAL A 209 -7.71 7.59 23.94
CA VAL A 209 -8.25 7.89 22.60
C VAL A 209 -9.44 8.84 22.70
N VAL A 210 -9.28 10.02 22.14
CA VAL A 210 -10.34 11.04 22.00
C VAL A 210 -10.90 10.96 20.58
N SER A 211 -12.20 10.70 20.48
CA SER A 211 -12.93 10.77 19.22
C SER A 211 -13.22 12.23 18.88
N ASP A 212 -12.60 12.72 17.81
CA ASP A 212 -12.68 14.12 17.39
C ASP A 212 -12.95 14.19 15.89
N SER A 213 -14.14 14.64 15.50
CA SER A 213 -14.53 14.75 14.09
C SER A 213 -13.72 15.78 13.30
N LYS A 214 -12.96 16.65 13.98
CA LYS A 214 -12.05 17.63 13.37
C LYS A 214 -10.61 17.16 13.32
N ALA A 215 -10.31 16.00 13.89
CA ALA A 215 -8.95 15.44 13.83
C ALA A 215 -8.59 15.11 12.38
N ALA A 216 -7.50 15.70 11.90
CA ALA A 216 -6.98 15.43 10.57
C ALA A 216 -6.30 14.06 10.51
N TYR A 217 -6.38 13.41 9.36
CA TYR A 217 -5.64 12.21 9.01
C TYR A 217 -4.62 12.55 7.92
N TYR A 218 -3.37 12.68 8.29
CA TYR A 218 -2.28 13.10 7.39
C TYR A 218 -2.66 14.31 6.51
N GLY A 219 -3.18 15.35 7.15
CA GLY A 219 -3.54 16.62 6.53
C GLY A 219 -4.97 16.73 5.98
N ALA A 220 -5.72 15.65 5.90
CA ALA A 220 -7.09 15.64 5.37
C ALA A 220 -8.13 15.32 6.45
N GLN A 221 -9.35 15.84 6.30
CA GLN A 221 -10.46 15.43 7.14
C GLN A 221 -11.14 14.17 6.61
N LEU A 222 -11.49 13.26 7.53
CA LEU A 222 -12.15 12.01 7.17
C LEU A 222 -13.67 12.11 7.28
N ASN A 223 -14.33 11.41 6.36
CA ASN A 223 -15.72 10.94 6.48
C ASN A 223 -15.77 9.42 6.30
N ASP A 224 -16.94 8.82 6.44
CA ASP A 224 -17.12 7.36 6.40
C ASP A 224 -16.77 6.68 5.06
N GLN A 225 -16.56 7.46 4.02
CA GLN A 225 -16.19 6.99 2.69
C GLN A 225 -14.74 7.30 2.33
N SER A 226 -14.02 8.08 3.15
CA SER A 226 -12.66 8.52 2.83
C SER A 226 -11.68 7.37 2.67
N LEU A 227 -11.73 6.40 3.59
CA LEU A 227 -10.76 5.30 3.70
C LEU A 227 -11.41 3.91 3.63
N THR A 228 -12.63 3.83 3.09
CA THR A 228 -13.35 2.57 2.88
C THR A 228 -13.71 2.41 1.41
N PRO A 229 -13.79 1.19 0.88
CA PRO A 229 -14.28 0.94 -0.47
C PRO A 229 -15.68 1.51 -0.69
N ILE A 230 -15.93 2.02 -1.90
CA ILE A 230 -17.27 2.35 -2.38
C ILE A 230 -17.65 1.28 -3.40
N GLY A 231 -18.48 0.33 -3.01
CA GLY A 231 -18.84 -0.81 -3.85
C GLY A 231 -18.10 -2.08 -3.49
N GLU A 232 -17.91 -2.96 -4.49
CA GLU A 232 -17.25 -4.25 -4.29
C GLU A 232 -15.74 -4.10 -4.05
N ALA A 233 -15.22 -4.91 -3.13
CA ALA A 233 -13.80 -5.02 -2.86
C ALA A 233 -13.39 -6.49 -2.70
N ARG A 234 -12.15 -6.82 -3.00
CA ARG A 234 -11.56 -8.10 -2.61
C ARG A 234 -11.26 -8.05 -1.11
N LEU A 235 -11.89 -8.94 -0.35
CA LEU A 235 -11.74 -8.94 1.10
C LEU A 235 -10.62 -9.89 1.53
N GLY A 236 -9.78 -9.40 2.45
CA GLY A 236 -8.91 -10.26 3.24
C GLY A 236 -9.71 -11.10 4.23
N THR A 237 -9.06 -12.05 4.85
CA THR A 237 -9.68 -13.02 5.78
C THR A 237 -9.33 -12.75 7.24
N ALA A 238 -8.21 -12.09 7.50
CA ALA A 238 -7.73 -11.84 8.85
C ALA A 238 -8.54 -10.72 9.52
N THR A 239 -9.25 -11.06 10.58
CA THR A 239 -9.86 -10.07 11.47
C THR A 239 -8.79 -9.35 12.28
N PHE A 240 -9.13 -8.17 12.83
CA PHE A 240 -8.22 -7.44 13.72
C PHE A 240 -7.79 -8.30 14.92
N ALA A 241 -8.72 -9.04 15.53
CA ALA A 241 -8.43 -9.91 16.68
C ALA A 241 -7.47 -11.04 16.30
N ALA A 242 -7.66 -11.68 15.15
CA ALA A 242 -6.77 -12.75 14.69
C ALA A 242 -5.35 -12.22 14.38
N TRP A 243 -5.26 -11.08 13.70
CA TRP A 243 -3.98 -10.42 13.43
C TRP A 243 -3.25 -10.04 14.72
N LEU A 244 -3.96 -9.45 15.69
CA LEU A 244 -3.40 -9.00 16.96
C LEU A 244 -2.81 -10.16 17.75
N ASN A 245 -3.57 -11.28 17.88
CA ASN A 245 -3.11 -12.49 18.56
C ASN A 245 -1.83 -13.05 17.92
N LYS A 246 -1.79 -13.12 16.58
CA LYS A 246 -0.60 -13.55 15.84
C LYS A 246 0.60 -12.65 16.10
N SER A 247 0.40 -11.32 16.08
CA SER A 247 1.47 -10.33 16.27
C SER A 247 2.06 -10.33 17.69
N GLN A 248 1.25 -10.69 18.71
CA GLN A 248 1.72 -10.81 20.09
C GLN A 248 2.44 -12.14 20.35
N SER A 249 2.08 -13.21 19.65
CA SER A 249 2.73 -14.52 19.76
C SER A 249 4.09 -14.58 19.05
N ALA A 250 4.40 -13.62 18.19
CA ALA A 250 5.66 -13.55 17.45
C ALA A 250 6.75 -12.69 18.16
N LYS A 251 6.43 -12.12 19.33
CA LYS A 251 7.36 -11.38 20.22
C LYS A 251 7.86 -12.27 21.32
#